data_28eb9ac70edc6bfcc31e20a9307c8880
#
_entry.id   28eb9ac70edc6bfcc31e20a9307c8880
#
_cell.length_a   1.000
_cell.length_b   1.000
_cell.length_c   1.000
_cell.angle_alpha   90.00
_cell.angle_beta   90.00
_cell.angle_gamma   90.00
#
_symmetry.space_group_name_H-M   'P 1'
#
loop_
_entity.id
_entity.type
_entity.pdbx_description
1 polymer ?
#
loop_
_entity_poly.entity_id
_entity_poly.type
_entity_poly.pdbx_seq_one_letter_code
_entity_poly.pdbx_strand_id
1 'polypeptide(L)'
;MDARIRILLRIIDEHGGSLRLTSAEIGSMLGVGEARVFRLFSKEVGKSLRRHLLDVRMARAAELLSGLGSPIKSIASDCGYSVVSNFYRDFKRVHGISPMQMRIRHMNVELTSDKSGSSTQTT
;
A
#
# COMPACT_ATOMS: atom_id res chain seq x y z
N MET A 1 23.34 1.07 4.86
CA MET A 1 22.13 0.43 5.41
C MET A 1 22.40 -1.04 5.68
N ASP A 2 21.89 -1.58 6.74
CA ASP A 2 22.03 -2.99 7.11
C ASP A 2 21.46 -3.88 6.00
N ALA A 3 22.21 -4.92 5.61
CA ALA A 3 21.81 -5.80 4.52
C ALA A 3 20.47 -6.51 4.81
N ARG A 4 20.23 -6.83 6.08
CA ARG A 4 18.98 -7.49 6.49
C ARG A 4 17.79 -6.58 6.26
N ILE A 5 17.95 -5.31 6.55
CA ILE A 5 16.86 -4.32 6.33
C ILE A 5 16.63 -4.12 4.85
N ARG A 6 17.68 -4.10 4.02
CA ARG A 6 17.51 -4.01 2.56
C ARG A 6 16.75 -5.20 2.01
N ILE A 7 17.05 -6.40 2.50
CA ILE A 7 16.35 -7.62 2.09
C ILE A 7 14.88 -7.53 2.47
N LEU A 8 14.60 -7.09 3.70
CA LEU A 8 13.23 -6.94 4.17
C LEU A 8 12.45 -5.93 3.34
N LEU A 9 13.05 -4.78 3.04
CA LEU A 9 12.42 -3.76 2.20
C LEU A 9 12.08 -4.32 0.82
N ARG A 10 12.97 -5.10 0.23
CA ARG A 10 12.73 -5.72 -1.06
C ARG A 10 11.57 -6.71 -1.00
N ILE A 11 11.54 -7.54 0.03
CA ILE A 11 10.45 -8.51 0.19
C ILE A 11 9.11 -7.80 0.34
N ILE A 12 9.05 -6.76 1.15
CA ILE A 12 7.84 -5.97 1.33
C ILE A 12 7.38 -5.36 0.01
N ASP A 13 8.31 -4.79 -0.73
CA ASP A 13 8.01 -4.13 -2.00
C ASP A 13 7.51 -5.12 -3.05
N GLU A 14 8.16 -6.28 -3.15
CA GLU A 14 7.77 -7.32 -4.11
C GLU A 14 6.37 -7.87 -3.83
N HIS A 15 5.96 -7.90 -2.57
CA HIS A 15 4.64 -8.41 -2.18
C HIS A 15 3.59 -7.31 -2.04
N GLY A 16 3.96 -6.06 -2.35
CA GLY A 16 3.03 -4.94 -2.27
C GLY A 16 2.45 -4.73 -0.88
N GLY A 17 3.17 -5.12 0.15
CA GLY A 17 2.69 -5.01 1.52
C GLY A 17 1.70 -6.09 1.95
N SER A 18 1.38 -7.05 1.08
CA SER A 18 0.47 -8.14 1.41
C SER A 18 1.11 -9.21 2.30
N LEU A 19 2.37 -9.03 2.63
CA LEU A 19 3.13 -9.95 3.46
C LEU A 19 2.45 -10.09 4.83
N ARG A 20 2.15 -11.34 5.22
CA ARG A 20 1.45 -11.63 6.48
C ARG A 20 2.33 -12.29 7.52
N LEU A 21 3.63 -12.14 7.38
CA LEU A 21 4.56 -12.66 8.37
C LEU A 21 4.47 -11.86 9.66
N THR A 22 4.53 -12.56 10.78
CA THR A 22 4.60 -11.89 12.07
C THR A 22 5.99 -11.30 12.27
N SER A 23 6.12 -10.36 13.22
CA SER A 23 7.41 -9.81 13.58
C SER A 23 8.39 -10.87 14.02
N ALA A 24 7.91 -11.88 14.73
CA ALA A 24 8.73 -13.00 15.20
C ALA A 24 9.25 -13.82 14.00
N GLU A 25 8.40 -14.08 13.02
CA GLU A 25 8.80 -14.79 11.81
C GLU A 25 9.83 -14.00 11.00
N ILE A 26 9.63 -12.70 10.90
CA ILE A 26 10.60 -11.82 10.22
C ILE A 26 11.94 -11.85 10.96
N GLY A 27 11.92 -11.75 12.27
CA GLY A 27 13.13 -11.84 13.09
C GLY A 27 13.85 -13.16 12.88
N SER A 28 13.11 -14.26 12.86
CA SER A 28 13.68 -15.58 12.60
C SER A 28 14.32 -15.67 11.23
N MET A 29 13.67 -15.17 10.21
CA MET A 29 14.21 -15.15 8.84
C MET A 29 15.50 -14.34 8.75
N LEU A 30 15.60 -13.25 9.48
CA LEU A 30 16.74 -12.34 9.45
C LEU A 30 17.82 -12.71 10.48
N GLY A 31 17.54 -13.70 11.33
CA GLY A 31 18.49 -14.14 12.35
C GLY A 31 18.61 -13.18 13.53
N VAL A 32 17.57 -12.38 13.79
CA VAL A 32 17.55 -11.44 14.92
C VAL A 32 16.25 -11.53 15.67
N GLY A 33 16.24 -11.07 16.91
CA GLY A 33 15.02 -11.04 17.71
C GLY A 33 14.03 -9.99 17.20
N GLU A 34 12.76 -10.22 17.52
CA GLU A 34 11.67 -9.35 17.08
C GLU A 34 11.90 -7.87 17.43
N ALA A 35 12.24 -7.60 18.70
CA ALA A 35 12.47 -6.22 19.14
C ALA A 35 13.60 -5.56 18.35
N ARG A 36 14.63 -6.33 18.04
CA ARG A 36 15.76 -5.80 17.27
C ARG A 36 15.37 -5.47 15.84
N VAL A 37 14.50 -6.27 15.22
CA VAL A 37 13.98 -5.98 13.88
C VAL A 37 13.31 -4.60 13.87
N PHE A 38 12.42 -4.35 14.82
CA PHE A 38 11.73 -3.08 14.90
C PHE A 38 12.68 -1.91 15.09
N ARG A 39 13.64 -2.06 15.99
CA ARG A 39 14.60 -0.98 16.25
C ARG A 39 15.48 -0.70 15.06
N LEU A 40 16.02 -1.74 14.43
CA LEU A 40 16.86 -1.58 13.25
C LEU A 40 16.08 -0.95 12.11
N PHE A 41 14.85 -1.42 11.89
CA PHE A 41 14.03 -0.88 10.82
C PHE A 41 13.76 0.61 11.03
N SER A 42 13.31 0.99 12.21
CA SER A 42 13.02 2.39 12.51
C SER A 42 14.24 3.27 12.37
N LYS A 43 15.40 2.78 12.84
CA LYS A 43 16.65 3.53 12.76
C LYS A 43 17.10 3.74 11.33
N GLU A 44 17.04 2.69 10.53
CA GLU A 44 17.56 2.71 9.16
C GLU A 44 16.61 3.39 8.19
N VAL A 45 15.31 3.17 8.34
CA VAL A 45 14.30 3.62 7.38
C VAL A 45 13.70 4.96 7.78
N GLY A 46 13.75 5.31 9.07
CA GLY A 46 13.21 6.57 9.57
C GLY A 46 11.73 6.53 9.91
N LYS A 47 11.11 5.37 9.80
CA LYS A 47 9.72 5.15 10.25
C LYS A 47 9.58 3.70 10.67
N SER A 48 8.53 3.42 11.45
CA SER A 48 8.30 2.06 11.95
C SER A 48 7.98 1.08 10.82
N LEU A 49 8.27 -0.19 11.05
CA LEU A 49 7.91 -1.25 10.11
C LEU A 49 6.40 -1.26 9.84
N ARG A 50 5.61 -1.09 10.90
CA ARG A 50 4.14 -1.06 10.76
C ARG A 50 3.70 0.08 9.84
N ARG A 51 4.27 1.28 10.02
CA ARG A 51 3.94 2.43 9.18
C ARG A 51 4.36 2.19 7.74
N HIS A 52 5.54 1.61 7.54
CA HIS A 52 6.02 1.31 6.20
C HIS A 52 5.10 0.33 5.47
N LEU A 53 4.68 -0.74 6.18
CA LEU A 53 3.74 -1.70 5.60
C LEU A 53 2.42 -1.04 5.23
N LEU A 54 1.92 -0.16 6.09
CA LEU A 54 0.70 0.58 5.79
C LEU A 54 0.86 1.44 4.54
N ASP A 55 1.96 2.17 4.45
CA ASP A 55 2.23 3.03 3.30
C ASP A 55 2.28 2.23 1.99
N VAL A 56 2.96 1.08 2.00
CA VAL A 56 3.06 0.22 0.82
C VAL A 56 1.69 -0.33 0.43
N ARG A 57 0.92 -0.80 1.41
CA ARG A 57 -0.43 -1.33 1.16
C ARG A 57 -1.35 -0.27 0.57
N MET A 58 -1.29 0.93 1.09
CA MET A 58 -2.16 2.01 0.64
C MET A 58 -1.76 2.53 -0.74
N ALA A 59 -0.48 2.56 -1.04
CA ALA A 59 -0.01 2.90 -2.39
C ALA A 59 -0.46 1.84 -3.40
N ARG A 60 -0.35 0.57 -3.04
CA ARG A 60 -0.80 -0.54 -3.90
C ARG A 60 -2.31 -0.46 -4.14
N ALA A 61 -3.06 -0.18 -3.08
CA ALA A 61 -4.52 -0.05 -3.19
C ALA A 61 -4.91 1.06 -4.16
N ALA A 62 -4.25 2.20 -4.07
CA ALA A 62 -4.51 3.32 -4.97
C ALA A 62 -4.24 2.94 -6.43
N GLU A 63 -3.16 2.21 -6.70
CA GLU A 63 -2.87 1.71 -8.04
C GLU A 63 -3.97 0.77 -8.56
N LEU A 64 -4.40 -0.17 -7.72
CA LEU A 64 -5.41 -1.15 -8.12
C LEU A 64 -6.78 -0.49 -8.35
N LEU A 65 -7.07 0.58 -7.66
CA LEU A 65 -8.32 1.31 -7.83
C LEU A 65 -8.41 2.07 -9.14
N SER A 66 -7.28 2.33 -9.79
CA SER A 66 -7.29 2.96 -11.11
C SER A 66 -7.84 2.03 -12.17
N GLY A 67 -7.82 0.73 -11.93
CA GLY A 67 -8.44 -0.25 -12.83
C GLY A 67 -9.93 -0.37 -12.55
N LEU A 68 -10.70 -0.64 -13.59
CA LEU A 68 -12.16 -0.69 -13.49
C LEU A 68 -12.73 -2.07 -13.17
N GLY A 69 -11.92 -3.11 -13.28
CA GLY A 69 -12.43 -4.47 -13.23
C GLY A 69 -12.51 -5.12 -11.86
N SER A 70 -11.78 -4.64 -10.89
CA SER A 70 -11.68 -5.34 -9.62
C SER A 70 -12.62 -4.76 -8.57
N PRO A 71 -13.43 -5.60 -7.90
CA PRO A 71 -14.22 -5.14 -6.76
C PRO A 71 -13.31 -4.64 -5.65
N ILE A 72 -13.77 -3.63 -4.92
CA ILE A 72 -12.99 -3.08 -3.82
C ILE A 72 -12.65 -4.15 -2.78
N LYS A 73 -13.57 -5.07 -2.53
CA LYS A 73 -13.34 -6.19 -1.61
C LYS A 73 -12.12 -7.03 -2.04
N SER A 74 -11.98 -7.29 -3.32
CA SER A 74 -10.84 -8.03 -3.86
C SER A 74 -9.54 -7.25 -3.71
N ILE A 75 -9.61 -5.95 -3.92
CA ILE A 75 -8.44 -5.08 -3.74
C ILE A 75 -7.98 -5.10 -2.28
N ALA A 76 -8.92 -5.04 -1.34
CA ALA A 76 -8.58 -5.13 0.08
C ALA A 76 -7.84 -6.43 0.39
N SER A 77 -8.34 -7.55 -0.13
CA SER A 77 -7.71 -8.85 0.06
C SER A 77 -6.31 -8.89 -0.55
N ASP A 78 -6.16 -8.38 -1.77
CA ASP A 78 -4.88 -8.33 -2.46
C ASP A 78 -3.84 -7.48 -1.72
N CYS A 79 -4.31 -6.49 -0.97
CA CYS A 79 -3.43 -5.63 -0.17
C CYS A 79 -3.15 -6.19 1.22
N GLY A 80 -3.61 -7.41 1.52
CA GLY A 80 -3.29 -8.07 2.77
C GLY A 80 -4.32 -7.89 3.88
N TYR A 81 -5.51 -7.40 3.56
CA TYR A 81 -6.58 -7.22 4.55
C TYR A 81 -7.53 -8.40 4.55
N SER A 82 -7.68 -9.04 5.70
CA SER A 82 -8.67 -10.11 5.88
C SER A 82 -10.03 -9.56 6.30
N VAL A 83 -10.07 -8.35 6.85
CA VAL A 83 -11.29 -7.67 7.28
C VAL A 83 -11.42 -6.39 6.46
N VAL A 84 -12.45 -6.35 5.61
CA VAL A 84 -12.63 -5.27 4.66
C VAL A 84 -12.88 -3.90 5.33
N SER A 85 -13.54 -3.91 6.49
CA SER A 85 -13.76 -2.66 7.23
C SER A 85 -12.47 -2.02 7.71
N ASN A 86 -11.46 -2.85 8.03
CA ASN A 86 -10.14 -2.34 8.40
C ASN A 86 -9.47 -1.66 7.21
N PHE A 87 -9.66 -2.22 6.03
CA PHE A 87 -9.17 -1.61 4.79
C PHE A 87 -9.79 -0.23 4.56
N TYR A 88 -11.10 -0.12 4.66
CA TYR A 88 -11.79 1.16 4.48
C TYR A 88 -11.31 2.21 5.48
N ARG A 89 -11.16 1.81 6.75
CA ARG A 89 -10.69 2.73 7.78
C ARG A 89 -9.28 3.23 7.48
N ASP A 90 -8.36 2.33 7.19
CA ASP A 90 -6.97 2.69 6.92
C ASP A 90 -6.84 3.50 5.64
N PHE A 91 -7.57 3.12 4.61
CA PHE A 91 -7.54 3.82 3.33
C PHE A 91 -7.98 5.28 3.49
N LYS A 92 -9.10 5.50 4.15
CA LYS A 92 -9.59 6.84 4.37
C LYS A 92 -8.64 7.67 5.24
N ARG A 93 -8.03 7.02 6.23
CA ARG A 93 -7.05 7.71 7.09
C ARG A 93 -5.84 8.19 6.29
N VAL A 94 -5.33 7.36 5.39
CA VAL A 94 -4.12 7.68 4.64
C VAL A 94 -4.40 8.62 3.47
N HIS A 95 -5.46 8.34 2.72
CA HIS A 95 -5.76 9.08 1.49
C HIS A 95 -6.77 10.20 1.66
N GLY A 96 -7.47 10.27 2.78
CA GLY A 96 -8.46 11.30 3.06
C GLY A 96 -9.81 11.10 2.41
N ILE A 97 -9.94 10.14 1.53
CA ILE A 97 -11.20 9.79 0.85
C ILE A 97 -11.38 8.28 0.86
N SER A 98 -12.59 7.82 0.59
CA SER A 98 -12.89 6.39 0.54
C SER A 98 -12.33 5.76 -0.74
N PRO A 99 -12.15 4.43 -0.75
CA PRO A 99 -11.75 3.73 -1.97
C PRO A 99 -12.68 3.99 -3.15
N MET A 100 -13.99 3.99 -2.92
CA MET A 100 -14.94 4.25 -4.00
C MET A 100 -14.81 5.67 -4.52
N GLN A 101 -14.64 6.64 -3.64
CA GLN A 101 -14.43 8.03 -4.05
C GLN A 101 -13.16 8.17 -4.89
N MET A 102 -12.10 7.48 -4.52
CA MET A 102 -10.87 7.50 -5.30
C MET A 102 -11.08 6.85 -6.67
N ARG A 103 -11.80 5.74 -6.74
CA ARG A 103 -12.11 5.10 -8.02
C ARG A 103 -12.89 6.02 -8.95
N ILE A 104 -13.90 6.69 -8.40
CA ILE A 104 -14.70 7.65 -9.16
C ILE A 104 -13.82 8.79 -9.65
N ARG A 105 -12.94 9.27 -8.80
CA ARG A 105 -12.01 10.35 -9.17
C ARG A 105 -11.08 9.92 -10.31
N HIS A 106 -10.58 8.70 -10.28
CA HIS A 106 -9.74 8.18 -11.37
C HIS A 106 -10.54 8.06 -12.66
N MET A 107 -11.78 7.60 -12.59
CA MET A 107 -12.66 7.52 -13.76
C MET A 107 -12.89 8.91 -14.37
N ASN A 108 -13.15 9.89 -13.53
CA ASN A 108 -13.38 11.26 -13.99
C ASN A 108 -12.12 11.85 -14.65
N VAL A 109 -10.96 11.56 -14.10
CA VAL A 109 -9.70 12.01 -14.71
C VAL A 109 -9.51 11.38 -16.09
N GLU A 110 -9.78 10.09 -16.22
CA GLU A 110 -9.66 9.41 -17.52
C GLU A 110 -10.65 9.97 -18.52
N LEU A 111 -11.90 10.17 -18.13
CA LEU A 111 -12.90 10.75 -19.00
C LEU A 111 -12.54 12.17 -19.40
N THR A 112 -12.02 12.94 -18.46
CA THR A 112 -11.57 14.30 -18.70
C THR A 112 -10.38 14.32 -19.65
N SER A 113 -9.45 13.39 -19.47
CA SER A 113 -8.29 13.26 -20.33
C SER A 113 -8.68 12.95 -21.76
N ASP A 114 -9.64 12.04 -21.95
CA ASP A 114 -10.15 11.69 -23.26
C ASP A 114 -10.80 12.91 -23.91
N LYS A 115 -11.61 13.63 -23.15
CA LYS A 115 -12.25 14.83 -23.65
C LYS A 115 -11.22 15.93 -23.92
N SER A 116 -10.24 16.02 -23.05
CA SER A 116 -9.19 17.01 -23.22
C SER A 116 -8.37 16.74 -24.47
N GLY A 117 -8.17 15.46 -24.79
CA GLY A 117 -7.50 15.09 -26.02
C GLY A 117 -8.18 15.65 -27.23
N SER A 118 -9.49 15.78 -27.19
CA SER A 118 -10.26 16.30 -28.30
C SER A 118 -10.60 17.77 -28.13
N SER A 119 -10.59 18.28 -26.92
CA SER A 119 -11.07 19.64 -26.64
C SER A 119 -10.11 20.46 -25.83
N THR A 120 -8.91 20.03 -25.68
CA THR A 120 -7.88 20.73 -24.93
C THR A 120 -7.76 22.17 -25.37
N GLN A 121 -7.91 22.33 -26.58
CA GLN A 121 -7.81 23.58 -27.24
C GLN A 121 -8.90 24.53 -26.84
N THR A 122 -9.97 24.05 -26.30
CA THR A 122 -11.09 24.93 -25.94
C THR A 122 -10.90 25.60 -24.60
N THR A 123 -9.94 25.16 -23.84
CA THR A 123 -9.72 25.74 -22.50
C THR A 123 -8.54 26.68 -22.47
#